data_a8a736c05461dbddf9c9b4604029b1f3
#
_entry.id   a8a736c05461dbddf9c9b4604029b1f3
#
_cell.length_a   1.000
_cell.length_b   1.000
_cell.length_c   1.000
_cell.angle_alpha   90.00
_cell.angle_beta   90.00
_cell.angle_gamma   90.00
#
_symmetry.space_group_name_H-M   'P 1'
#
loop_
_entity.id
_entity.type
_entity.pdbx_description
1 polymer ?
#
loop_
_entity_poly.entity_id
_entity_poly.type
_entity_poly.pdbx_seq_one_letter_code
_entity_poly.pdbx_strand_id
1 'polypeptide(L)'
;MKERIIGIIYLIVYCLVYLCILIPVVGIIAFVLLILLNLIKVETRYIDILFLLLILSIPMYNFFKPVKQKADLWMNKLVKLYEKVLSKYVNRMNKKYKNDMNFLYEDLNPDKFIECIKHEYKKYKILLNINLSLGYYFKGDIEQSYKFLKNIDLSEKSVLDENSKLSINIRKAALLNKIGRKEEAINIYNNLIKKDDFDIEIKNSLENLKIDLYYENDNEKMINHIQTLLQKETIKCFVIDLKFQLAKYKEKAGEIEEARKLYEEVIKNGNKLYIVEEAKEKLNKM
;
A
#
# COMPACT_ATOMS: atom_id res chain seq x y z
N MET A 1 -5.93 14.23 -6.14
CA MET A 1 -6.80 15.16 -6.88
C MET A 1 -6.12 15.73 -8.11
N LYS A 2 -4.89 16.28 -8.04
CA LYS A 2 -4.12 16.76 -9.21
C LYS A 2 -3.89 15.69 -10.28
N GLU A 3 -3.58 14.46 -9.90
CA GLU A 3 -3.33 13.35 -10.86
C GLU A 3 -4.59 12.92 -11.62
N ARG A 4 -5.74 12.88 -10.93
CA ARG A 4 -7.04 12.64 -11.63
C ARG A 4 -7.37 13.74 -12.61
N ILE A 5 -7.06 15.00 -12.25
CA ILE A 5 -7.29 16.16 -13.14
C ILE A 5 -6.36 16.09 -14.35
N ILE A 6 -5.09 15.75 -14.18
CA ILE A 6 -4.12 15.59 -15.27
C ILE A 6 -4.54 14.43 -16.19
N GLY A 7 -4.98 13.29 -15.63
CA GLY A 7 -5.49 12.17 -16.42
C GLY A 7 -6.77 12.51 -17.20
N ILE A 8 -7.68 13.28 -16.61
CA ILE A 8 -8.89 13.75 -17.28
C ILE A 8 -8.57 14.76 -18.39
N ILE A 9 -7.68 15.71 -18.13
CA ILE A 9 -7.22 16.67 -19.16
C ILE A 9 -6.57 15.93 -20.33
N TYR A 10 -5.75 14.92 -20.04
CA TYR A 10 -5.11 14.07 -21.04
C TYR A 10 -6.13 13.33 -21.90
N LEU A 11 -7.14 12.72 -21.28
CA LEU A 11 -8.24 12.03 -21.97
C LEU A 11 -9.04 13.00 -22.83
N ILE A 12 -9.33 14.21 -22.32
CA ILE A 12 -10.05 15.25 -23.05
C ILE A 12 -9.23 15.72 -24.26
N VAL A 13 -7.95 16.00 -24.10
CA VAL A 13 -7.07 16.42 -25.21
C VAL A 13 -6.97 15.32 -26.25
N TYR A 14 -6.84 14.05 -25.83
CA TYR A 14 -6.83 12.89 -26.72
C TYR A 14 -8.14 12.79 -27.51
N CYS A 15 -9.28 12.87 -26.83
CA CYS A 15 -10.60 12.83 -27.48
C CYS A 15 -10.81 14.02 -28.44
N LEU A 16 -10.37 15.22 -28.06
CA LEU A 16 -10.47 16.41 -28.94
C LEU A 16 -9.58 16.29 -30.18
N VAL A 17 -8.36 15.84 -30.04
CA VAL A 17 -7.45 15.60 -31.20
C VAL A 17 -8.02 14.51 -32.10
N TYR A 18 -8.57 13.43 -31.52
CA TYR A 18 -9.19 12.35 -32.28
C TYR A 18 -10.46 12.82 -32.99
N LEU A 19 -11.30 13.60 -32.34
CA LEU A 19 -12.50 14.19 -32.93
C LEU A 19 -12.17 15.21 -34.01
N CYS A 20 -11.18 16.07 -33.82
CA CYS A 20 -10.73 17.04 -34.83
C CYS A 20 -10.18 16.38 -36.10
N ILE A 21 -9.66 15.16 -36.00
CA ILE A 21 -9.17 14.38 -37.16
C ILE A 21 -10.30 13.55 -37.78
N LEU A 22 -11.15 12.92 -36.94
CA LEU A 22 -12.18 11.97 -37.38
C LEU A 22 -13.40 12.67 -38.00
N ILE A 23 -13.85 13.80 -37.43
CA ILE A 23 -15.06 14.51 -37.89
C ILE A 23 -14.93 15.02 -39.32
N PRO A 24 -13.86 15.73 -39.71
CA PRO A 24 -13.66 16.16 -41.09
C PRO A 24 -13.57 14.99 -42.07
N VAL A 25 -12.90 13.89 -41.62
CA VAL A 25 -12.70 12.69 -42.45
C VAL A 25 -14.03 11.97 -42.68
N VAL A 26 -14.81 11.74 -41.62
CA VAL A 26 -16.16 11.13 -41.75
C VAL A 26 -17.08 12.04 -42.55
N GLY A 27 -16.98 13.35 -42.39
CA GLY A 27 -17.72 14.34 -43.17
C GLY A 27 -17.40 14.30 -44.66
N ILE A 28 -16.13 14.24 -45.04
CA ILE A 28 -15.67 14.10 -46.42
C ILE A 28 -16.14 12.78 -47.03
N ILE A 29 -16.04 11.68 -46.28
CA ILE A 29 -16.52 10.35 -46.72
C ILE A 29 -18.01 10.35 -46.95
N ALA A 30 -18.80 10.89 -46.01
CA ALA A 30 -20.25 10.97 -46.12
C ALA A 30 -20.66 11.86 -47.28
N PHE A 31 -19.94 12.98 -47.51
CA PHE A 31 -20.18 13.87 -48.62
C PHE A 31 -19.89 13.22 -49.99
N VAL A 32 -18.74 12.53 -50.12
CA VAL A 32 -18.38 11.76 -51.30
C VAL A 32 -19.36 10.63 -51.57
N LEU A 33 -19.81 9.91 -50.55
CA LEU A 33 -20.81 8.86 -50.65
C LEU A 33 -22.17 9.42 -51.11
N LEU A 34 -22.58 10.58 -50.57
CA LEU A 34 -23.81 11.26 -51.01
C LEU A 34 -23.77 11.70 -52.50
N ILE A 35 -22.62 12.22 -52.95
CA ILE A 35 -22.42 12.56 -54.38
C ILE A 35 -22.46 11.30 -55.24
N LEU A 36 -21.78 10.22 -54.81
CA LEU A 36 -21.79 8.95 -55.55
C LEU A 36 -23.18 8.31 -55.60
N LEU A 37 -23.96 8.32 -54.50
CA LEU A 37 -25.30 7.82 -54.46
C LEU A 37 -26.28 8.64 -55.34
N ASN A 38 -26.05 9.97 -55.47
CA ASN A 38 -26.84 10.84 -56.38
C ASN A 38 -26.48 10.68 -57.87
N LEU A 39 -25.22 10.30 -58.15
CA LEU A 39 -24.75 10.08 -59.52
C LEU A 39 -25.17 8.69 -60.04
N ILE A 40 -25.36 7.73 -59.14
CA ILE A 40 -25.78 6.37 -59.52
C ILE A 40 -27.27 6.26 -59.39
N LYS A 41 -28.02 6.68 -60.43
CA LYS A 41 -29.42 6.33 -60.64
C LYS A 41 -29.54 4.83 -60.96
N VAL A 42 -29.22 3.97 -60.05
CA VAL A 42 -29.19 2.53 -60.34
C VAL A 42 -29.82 1.76 -59.19
N GLU A 43 -30.70 0.84 -59.54
CA GLU A 43 -31.11 -0.30 -58.74
C GLU A 43 -29.89 -1.23 -58.54
N THR A 44 -28.86 -0.75 -57.81
CA THR A 44 -27.67 -1.55 -57.55
C THR A 44 -27.89 -2.49 -56.37
N ARG A 45 -27.65 -3.77 -56.61
CA ARG A 45 -27.64 -4.83 -55.59
C ARG A 45 -26.63 -4.46 -54.49
N TYR A 46 -26.92 -4.80 -53.25
CA TYR A 46 -26.09 -4.55 -52.07
C TYR A 46 -24.62 -4.98 -52.24
N ILE A 47 -24.37 -5.93 -53.13
CA ILE A 47 -23.02 -6.45 -53.45
C ILE A 47 -22.12 -5.41 -54.10
N ASP A 48 -22.66 -4.56 -54.98
CA ASP A 48 -21.88 -3.54 -55.69
C ASP A 48 -21.49 -2.37 -54.76
N ILE A 49 -22.33 -2.06 -53.77
CA ILE A 49 -22.04 -1.08 -52.72
C ILE A 49 -20.94 -1.59 -51.79
N LEU A 50 -20.99 -2.86 -51.40
CA LEU A 50 -19.96 -3.52 -50.57
C LEU A 50 -18.59 -3.53 -51.28
N PHE A 51 -18.59 -3.84 -52.58
CA PHE A 51 -17.38 -3.85 -53.41
C PHE A 51 -16.75 -2.46 -53.54
N LEU A 52 -17.59 -1.43 -53.73
CA LEU A 52 -17.17 -0.05 -53.80
C LEU A 52 -16.57 0.44 -52.46
N LEU A 53 -17.20 0.07 -51.33
CA LEU A 53 -16.69 0.35 -49.99
C LEU A 53 -15.34 -0.30 -49.74
N LEU A 54 -15.14 -1.55 -50.22
CA LEU A 54 -13.91 -2.27 -50.11
C LEU A 54 -12.79 -1.66 -50.96
N ILE A 55 -13.06 -1.26 -52.17
CA ILE A 55 -12.11 -0.53 -53.09
C ILE A 55 -11.70 0.79 -52.48
N LEU A 56 -12.64 1.54 -51.87
CA LEU A 56 -12.32 2.84 -51.25
C LEU A 56 -11.60 2.70 -49.89
N SER A 57 -11.76 1.59 -49.20
CA SER A 57 -11.11 1.37 -47.89
C SER A 57 -9.57 1.27 -47.98
N ILE A 58 -9.05 0.68 -49.06
CA ILE A 58 -7.60 0.46 -49.23
C ILE A 58 -6.81 1.80 -49.41
N PRO A 59 -7.18 2.69 -50.35
CA PRO A 59 -6.49 3.97 -50.47
C PRO A 59 -6.71 4.87 -49.23
N MET A 60 -7.85 4.79 -48.58
CA MET A 60 -8.10 5.49 -47.31
C MET A 60 -7.17 5.00 -46.21
N TYR A 61 -7.00 3.69 -46.02
CA TYR A 61 -6.06 3.14 -45.04
C TYR A 61 -4.64 3.64 -45.29
N ASN A 62 -4.20 3.64 -46.55
CA ASN A 62 -2.86 4.10 -46.93
C ASN A 62 -2.69 5.62 -46.73
N PHE A 63 -3.71 6.42 -46.92
CA PHE A 63 -3.70 7.85 -46.67
C PHE A 63 -3.61 8.18 -45.17
N PHE A 64 -4.30 7.42 -44.32
CA PHE A 64 -4.30 7.65 -42.85
C PHE A 64 -3.12 7.01 -42.14
N LYS A 65 -2.46 6.02 -42.71
CA LYS A 65 -1.32 5.32 -42.09
C LYS A 65 -0.23 6.30 -41.59
N PRO A 66 0.25 7.30 -42.39
CA PRO A 66 1.27 8.23 -41.89
C PRO A 66 0.74 9.19 -40.82
N VAL A 67 -0.55 9.54 -40.86
CA VAL A 67 -1.17 10.36 -39.81
C VAL A 67 -1.24 9.59 -38.49
N LYS A 68 -1.66 8.31 -38.53
CA LYS A 68 -1.63 7.41 -37.39
C LYS A 68 -0.22 7.25 -36.81
N GLN A 69 0.77 6.99 -37.65
CA GLN A 69 2.17 6.85 -37.21
C GLN A 69 2.71 8.11 -36.52
N LYS A 70 2.38 9.31 -37.03
CA LYS A 70 2.75 10.58 -36.37
C LYS A 70 2.01 10.74 -35.03
N ALA A 71 0.72 10.41 -34.97
CA ALA A 71 -0.06 10.46 -33.74
C ALA A 71 0.50 9.50 -32.68
N ASP A 72 0.82 8.25 -33.06
CA ASP A 72 1.42 7.27 -32.16
C ASP A 72 2.81 7.71 -31.65
N LEU A 73 3.62 8.34 -32.52
CA LEU A 73 4.93 8.91 -32.12
C LEU A 73 4.78 10.04 -31.09
N TRP A 74 3.82 10.94 -31.28
CA TRP A 74 3.51 12.02 -30.34
C TRP A 74 2.97 11.46 -29.03
N MET A 75 2.07 10.48 -29.08
CA MET A 75 1.52 9.80 -27.91
C MET A 75 2.64 9.15 -27.10
N ASN A 76 3.53 8.41 -27.73
CA ASN A 76 4.66 7.79 -27.04
C ASN A 76 5.58 8.81 -26.36
N LYS A 77 5.81 9.98 -26.98
CA LYS A 77 6.57 11.08 -26.36
C LYS A 77 5.84 11.64 -25.12
N LEU A 78 4.54 11.83 -25.22
CA LEU A 78 3.72 12.33 -24.10
C LEU A 78 3.65 11.32 -22.96
N VAL A 79 3.48 10.02 -23.25
CA VAL A 79 3.51 8.95 -22.24
C VAL A 79 4.86 8.94 -21.52
N LYS A 80 5.99 8.95 -22.25
CA LYS A 80 7.32 9.00 -21.64
C LYS A 80 7.54 10.25 -20.79
N LEU A 81 7.02 11.41 -21.22
CA LEU A 81 7.10 12.64 -20.42
C LEU A 81 6.28 12.51 -19.13
N TYR A 82 5.05 11.96 -19.23
CA TYR A 82 4.19 11.70 -18.08
C TYR A 82 4.85 10.73 -17.08
N GLU A 83 5.37 9.60 -17.57
CA GLU A 83 6.10 8.62 -16.74
C GLU A 83 7.30 9.27 -16.04
N LYS A 84 8.07 10.11 -16.72
CA LYS A 84 9.19 10.84 -16.13
C LYS A 84 8.75 11.83 -15.05
N VAL A 85 7.65 12.53 -15.25
CA VAL A 85 7.09 13.46 -14.24
C VAL A 85 6.53 12.70 -13.07
N LEU A 86 5.77 11.62 -13.32
CA LEU A 86 5.19 10.76 -12.31
C LEU A 86 6.28 10.10 -11.45
N SER A 87 7.29 9.50 -12.07
CA SER A 87 8.40 8.86 -11.36
C SER A 87 9.15 9.85 -10.47
N LYS A 88 9.40 11.08 -10.95
CA LYS A 88 10.03 12.14 -10.15
C LYS A 88 9.16 12.53 -8.94
N TYR A 89 7.84 12.60 -9.13
CA TYR A 89 6.89 12.90 -8.05
C TYR A 89 6.84 11.76 -7.02
N VAL A 90 6.69 10.51 -7.47
CA VAL A 90 6.67 9.31 -6.61
C VAL A 90 7.97 9.20 -5.82
N ASN A 91 9.15 9.38 -6.46
CA ASN A 91 10.44 9.33 -5.79
C ASN A 91 10.58 10.42 -4.72
N ARG A 92 10.05 11.62 -4.98
CA ARG A 92 10.05 12.71 -3.96
C ARG A 92 9.16 12.36 -2.78
N MET A 93 7.96 11.81 -3.03
CA MET A 93 7.03 11.37 -1.99
C MET A 93 7.63 10.24 -1.15
N ASN A 94 8.23 9.23 -1.80
CA ASN A 94 8.88 8.12 -1.11
C ASN A 94 10.06 8.57 -0.25
N LYS A 95 10.88 9.49 -0.76
CA LYS A 95 12.00 10.07 0.00
C LYS A 95 11.49 10.84 1.23
N LYS A 96 10.43 11.65 1.08
CA LYS A 96 9.81 12.35 2.19
C LYS A 96 9.27 11.38 3.21
N TYR A 97 8.48 10.38 2.78
CA TYR A 97 7.91 9.36 3.66
C TYR A 97 9.01 8.61 4.44
N LYS A 98 10.09 8.22 3.78
CA LYS A 98 11.23 7.58 4.43
C LYS A 98 11.84 8.49 5.51
N ASN A 99 12.01 9.78 5.23
CA ASN A 99 12.54 10.73 6.20
C ASN A 99 11.60 10.89 7.43
N ASP A 100 10.28 10.93 7.19
CA ASP A 100 9.29 11.03 8.26
C ASP A 100 9.27 9.78 9.14
N MET A 101 9.43 8.60 8.54
CA MET A 101 9.56 7.32 9.26
C MET A 101 10.83 7.24 10.11
N ASN A 102 11.90 7.94 9.75
CA ASN A 102 13.15 7.94 10.52
C ASN A 102 12.97 8.47 11.95
N PHE A 103 12.01 9.37 12.20
CA PHE A 103 11.70 9.80 13.57
C PHE A 103 11.35 8.62 14.49
N LEU A 104 10.73 7.58 13.95
CA LEU A 104 10.41 6.37 14.70
C LEU A 104 11.49 5.29 14.54
N TYR A 105 11.94 5.05 13.31
CA TYR A 105 12.81 3.91 12.99
C TYR A 105 14.24 4.09 13.45
N GLU A 106 14.78 5.32 13.37
CA GLU A 106 16.16 5.63 13.73
C GLU A 106 16.26 6.46 15.03
N ASP A 107 15.46 7.55 15.11
CA ASP A 107 15.49 8.46 16.25
C ASP A 107 14.75 7.89 17.47
N LEU A 108 13.92 6.85 17.30
CA LEU A 108 13.13 6.21 18.35
C LEU A 108 12.31 7.22 19.16
N ASN A 109 11.70 8.18 18.46
CA ASN A 109 10.91 9.28 19.04
C ASN A 109 9.46 9.22 18.54
N PRO A 110 8.58 8.44 19.19
CA PRO A 110 7.21 8.26 18.77
C PRO A 110 6.39 9.56 18.84
N ASP A 111 6.66 10.47 19.76
CA ASP A 111 5.93 11.73 19.86
C ASP A 111 6.18 12.61 18.63
N LYS A 112 7.45 12.82 18.27
CA LYS A 112 7.82 13.57 17.07
C LYS A 112 7.29 12.93 15.80
N PHE A 113 7.33 11.60 15.72
CA PHE A 113 6.74 10.85 14.62
C PHE A 113 5.23 11.09 14.50
N ILE A 114 4.46 10.97 15.61
CA ILE A 114 3.02 11.17 15.64
C ILE A 114 2.67 12.61 15.20
N GLU A 115 3.41 13.60 15.69
CA GLU A 115 3.21 15.01 15.31
C GLU A 115 3.42 15.22 13.80
N CYS A 116 4.53 14.71 13.27
CA CYS A 116 4.85 14.78 11.85
C CYS A 116 3.76 14.10 11.00
N ILE A 117 3.34 12.88 11.35
CA ILE A 117 2.32 12.13 10.62
C ILE A 117 0.96 12.85 10.64
N LYS A 118 0.53 13.41 11.76
CA LYS A 118 -0.71 14.18 11.86
C LYS A 118 -0.73 15.41 10.94
N HIS A 119 0.42 16.08 10.82
CA HIS A 119 0.54 17.27 9.98
C HIS A 119 0.60 16.92 8.50
N GLU A 120 1.49 16.01 8.11
CA GLU A 120 1.84 15.75 6.72
C GLU A 120 0.82 14.88 5.99
N TYR A 121 0.20 13.91 6.70
CA TYR A 121 -0.65 12.87 6.07
C TYR A 121 -2.15 13.06 6.32
N LYS A 122 -2.58 14.21 6.81
CA LYS A 122 -3.99 14.52 7.13
C LYS A 122 -4.98 14.19 6.00
N LYS A 123 -4.55 14.31 4.73
CA LYS A 123 -5.39 14.05 3.55
C LYS A 123 -5.45 12.58 3.16
N TYR A 124 -4.55 11.75 3.67
CA TYR A 124 -4.41 10.32 3.31
C TYR A 124 -4.88 9.46 4.47
N LYS A 125 -6.19 9.42 4.71
CA LYS A 125 -6.79 8.82 5.91
C LYS A 125 -6.31 7.41 6.26
N ILE A 126 -6.15 6.53 5.27
CA ILE A 126 -5.68 5.16 5.49
C ILE A 126 -4.23 5.17 5.97
N LEU A 127 -3.34 5.83 5.23
CA LEU A 127 -1.92 5.95 5.57
C LEU A 127 -1.72 6.65 6.92
N LEU A 128 -2.50 7.71 7.18
CA LEU A 128 -2.53 8.41 8.46
C LEU A 128 -2.85 7.43 9.60
N ASN A 129 -3.93 6.67 9.48
CA ASN A 129 -4.37 5.75 10.54
C ASN A 129 -3.37 4.61 10.78
N ILE A 130 -2.78 4.03 9.71
CA ILE A 130 -1.76 2.99 9.85
C ILE A 130 -0.54 3.52 10.60
N ASN A 131 -0.04 4.70 10.22
CA ASN A 131 1.15 5.28 10.84
C ASN A 131 0.88 5.80 12.25
N LEU A 132 -0.29 6.39 12.51
CA LEU A 132 -0.67 6.77 13.88
C LEU A 132 -0.79 5.54 14.78
N SER A 133 -1.38 4.44 14.29
CA SER A 133 -1.39 3.18 15.03
C SER A 133 0.02 2.75 15.42
N LEU A 134 0.97 2.79 14.49
CA LEU A 134 2.37 2.44 14.75
C LEU A 134 3.01 3.39 15.79
N GLY A 135 2.82 4.70 15.64
CA GLY A 135 3.36 5.68 16.56
C GLY A 135 2.84 5.51 17.99
N TYR A 136 1.53 5.30 18.14
CA TYR A 136 0.90 5.08 19.45
C TYR A 136 1.29 3.73 20.06
N TYR A 137 1.54 2.68 19.25
CA TYR A 137 2.12 1.44 19.72
C TYR A 137 3.47 1.65 20.42
N PHE A 138 4.40 2.35 19.76
CA PHE A 138 5.73 2.63 20.31
C PHE A 138 5.74 3.70 21.40
N LYS A 139 4.65 4.45 21.55
CA LYS A 139 4.41 5.34 22.68
C LYS A 139 3.87 4.61 23.91
N GLY A 140 3.42 3.35 23.77
CA GLY A 140 2.82 2.54 24.82
C GLY A 140 1.30 2.68 24.95
N ASP A 141 0.65 3.50 24.13
CA ASP A 141 -0.81 3.64 24.11
C ASP A 141 -1.44 2.65 23.12
N ILE A 142 -1.47 1.38 23.54
CA ILE A 142 -1.93 0.26 22.71
C ILE A 142 -3.41 0.38 22.35
N GLU A 143 -4.24 0.89 23.28
CA GLU A 143 -5.66 1.16 23.04
C GLU A 143 -5.87 2.16 21.89
N GLN A 144 -5.14 3.27 21.92
CA GLN A 144 -5.22 4.28 20.87
C GLN A 144 -4.66 3.74 19.54
N SER A 145 -3.59 2.95 19.60
CA SER A 145 -3.06 2.23 18.44
C SER A 145 -4.14 1.38 17.77
N TYR A 146 -4.88 0.57 18.54
CA TYR A 146 -5.98 -0.25 18.04
C TYR A 146 -7.12 0.60 17.43
N LYS A 147 -7.53 1.70 18.09
CA LYS A 147 -8.57 2.60 17.59
C LYS A 147 -8.28 3.14 16.21
N PHE A 148 -7.03 3.52 15.93
CA PHE A 148 -6.66 3.99 14.59
C PHE A 148 -6.81 2.91 13.52
N LEU A 149 -6.41 1.66 13.79
CA LEU A 149 -6.62 0.57 12.84
C LEU A 149 -8.10 0.21 12.67
N LYS A 150 -8.88 0.26 13.77
CA LYS A 150 -10.33 -0.01 13.72
C LYS A 150 -11.06 0.95 12.78
N ASN A 151 -10.62 2.20 12.69
CA ASN A 151 -11.22 3.24 11.84
C ASN A 151 -10.90 3.09 10.35
N ILE A 152 -10.12 2.09 9.94
CA ILE A 152 -9.82 1.83 8.52
C ILE A 152 -10.95 1.01 7.91
N ASP A 153 -11.54 1.52 6.84
CA ASP A 153 -12.52 0.78 6.04
C ASP A 153 -11.86 -0.39 5.31
N LEU A 154 -12.30 -1.61 5.62
CA LEU A 154 -11.82 -2.86 5.02
C LEU A 154 -12.89 -3.53 4.14
N SER A 155 -13.98 -2.82 3.81
CA SER A 155 -15.04 -3.33 2.93
C SER A 155 -14.51 -3.63 1.52
N GLU A 156 -15.33 -4.31 0.72
CA GLU A 156 -15.03 -4.58 -0.70
C GLU A 156 -14.84 -3.30 -1.52
N LYS A 157 -15.49 -2.19 -1.10
CA LYS A 157 -15.38 -0.87 -1.74
C LYS A 157 -14.09 -0.11 -1.37
N SER A 158 -13.29 -0.64 -0.43
CA SER A 158 -12.03 -0.04 -0.04
C SER A 158 -11.02 -0.08 -1.19
N VAL A 159 -10.19 0.97 -1.27
CA VAL A 159 -9.08 1.06 -2.23
C VAL A 159 -7.89 0.15 -1.85
N LEU A 160 -7.96 -0.54 -0.70
CA LEU A 160 -6.92 -1.46 -0.25
C LEU A 160 -7.02 -2.80 -1.01
N ASP A 161 -5.88 -3.32 -1.42
CA ASP A 161 -5.78 -4.70 -1.89
C ASP A 161 -6.00 -5.71 -0.76
N GLU A 162 -6.25 -6.97 -1.10
CA GLU A 162 -6.57 -8.01 -0.12
C GLU A 162 -5.42 -8.26 0.86
N ASN A 163 -4.16 -8.24 0.42
CA ASN A 163 -3.01 -8.44 1.30
C ASN A 163 -2.87 -7.32 2.33
N SER A 164 -3.12 -6.08 1.92
CA SER A 164 -3.18 -4.94 2.84
C SER A 164 -4.30 -5.08 3.87
N LYS A 165 -5.50 -5.53 3.47
CA LYS A 165 -6.62 -5.80 4.40
C LYS A 165 -6.29 -6.91 5.39
N LEU A 166 -5.65 -7.99 4.92
CA LEU A 166 -5.19 -9.09 5.75
C LEU A 166 -4.16 -8.61 6.77
N SER A 167 -3.13 -7.89 6.35
CA SER A 167 -2.09 -7.33 7.23
C SER A 167 -2.67 -6.42 8.32
N ILE A 168 -3.65 -5.57 7.97
CA ILE A 168 -4.33 -4.71 8.95
C ILE A 168 -5.11 -5.55 9.96
N ASN A 169 -5.81 -6.61 9.53
CA ASN A 169 -6.55 -7.49 10.45
C ASN A 169 -5.61 -8.30 11.36
N ILE A 170 -4.48 -8.79 10.85
CA ILE A 170 -3.44 -9.45 11.66
C ILE A 170 -2.95 -8.49 12.75
N ARG A 171 -2.63 -7.24 12.39
CA ARG A 171 -2.20 -6.22 13.37
C ARG A 171 -3.29 -5.87 14.37
N LYS A 172 -4.57 -5.79 13.95
CA LYS A 172 -5.72 -5.62 14.88
C LYS A 172 -5.77 -6.74 15.91
N ALA A 173 -5.63 -8.00 15.48
CA ALA A 173 -5.63 -9.15 16.37
C ALA A 173 -4.44 -9.12 17.34
N ALA A 174 -3.24 -8.80 16.87
CA ALA A 174 -2.06 -8.66 17.73
C ALA A 174 -2.25 -7.56 18.80
N LEU A 175 -2.82 -6.40 18.42
CA LEU A 175 -3.11 -5.34 19.39
C LEU A 175 -4.21 -5.73 20.39
N LEU A 176 -5.27 -6.42 19.94
CA LEU A 176 -6.31 -6.94 20.81
C LEU A 176 -5.74 -7.91 21.87
N ASN A 177 -4.82 -8.79 21.46
CA ASN A 177 -4.13 -9.67 22.40
C ASN A 177 -3.34 -8.87 23.44
N LYS A 178 -2.59 -7.85 23.01
CA LYS A 178 -1.80 -6.99 23.92
C LYS A 178 -2.65 -6.19 24.93
N ILE A 179 -3.88 -5.81 24.59
CA ILE A 179 -4.80 -5.12 25.52
C ILE A 179 -5.68 -6.10 26.33
N GLY A 180 -5.39 -7.41 26.29
CA GLY A 180 -6.10 -8.43 27.06
C GLY A 180 -7.43 -8.92 26.46
N ARG A 181 -7.80 -8.47 25.23
CA ARG A 181 -9.02 -8.90 24.52
C ARG A 181 -8.74 -10.14 23.65
N LYS A 182 -8.22 -11.18 24.28
CA LYS A 182 -7.67 -12.38 23.62
C LYS A 182 -8.72 -13.14 22.81
N GLU A 183 -9.95 -13.25 23.30
CA GLU A 183 -11.03 -13.94 22.58
C GLU A 183 -11.37 -13.29 21.25
N GLU A 184 -11.39 -11.95 21.21
CA GLU A 184 -11.62 -11.20 19.97
C GLU A 184 -10.45 -11.36 19.01
N ALA A 185 -9.22 -11.38 19.51
CA ALA A 185 -8.03 -11.63 18.71
C ALA A 185 -8.09 -13.03 18.06
N ILE A 186 -8.45 -14.05 18.82
CA ILE A 186 -8.62 -15.44 18.35
C ILE A 186 -9.74 -15.52 17.30
N ASN A 187 -10.86 -14.82 17.51
CA ASN A 187 -11.94 -14.80 16.53
C ASN A 187 -11.48 -14.19 15.18
N ILE A 188 -10.75 -13.08 15.21
CA ILE A 188 -10.15 -12.51 13.98
C ILE A 188 -9.21 -13.52 13.33
N TYR A 189 -8.29 -14.11 14.09
CA TYR A 189 -7.34 -15.11 13.60
C TYR A 189 -8.05 -16.28 12.90
N ASN A 190 -9.05 -16.88 13.57
CA ASN A 190 -9.81 -18.02 13.03
C ASN A 190 -10.58 -17.67 11.75
N ASN A 191 -11.01 -16.41 11.59
CA ASN A 191 -11.63 -15.96 10.35
C ASN A 191 -10.62 -15.75 9.21
N LEU A 192 -9.42 -15.31 9.56
CA LEU A 192 -8.35 -15.13 8.57
C LEU A 192 -7.88 -16.45 7.97
N ILE A 193 -7.63 -17.47 8.82
CA ILE A 193 -7.09 -18.76 8.38
C ILE A 193 -8.08 -19.62 7.57
N LYS A 194 -9.34 -19.21 7.43
CA LYS A 194 -10.30 -19.87 6.52
C LYS A 194 -10.01 -19.63 5.04
N LYS A 195 -9.16 -18.64 4.72
CA LYS A 195 -8.71 -18.38 3.36
C LYS A 195 -7.48 -19.24 3.08
N ASP A 196 -7.40 -19.86 1.91
CA ASP A 196 -6.35 -20.84 1.58
C ASP A 196 -5.18 -20.25 0.77
N ASP A 197 -5.39 -19.10 0.11
CA ASP A 197 -4.40 -18.49 -0.77
C ASP A 197 -3.78 -17.24 -0.13
N PHE A 198 -2.61 -17.46 0.51
CA PHE A 198 -1.81 -16.38 1.10
C PHE A 198 -0.43 -16.35 0.47
N ASP A 199 0.10 -15.14 0.27
CA ASP A 199 1.53 -15.00 0.00
C ASP A 199 2.38 -15.39 1.23
N ILE A 200 3.69 -15.53 1.02
CA ILE A 200 4.61 -16.00 2.06
C ILE A 200 4.70 -15.01 3.23
N GLU A 201 4.53 -13.71 3.00
CA GLU A 201 4.61 -12.69 4.04
C GLU A 201 3.40 -12.75 4.97
N ILE A 202 2.20 -12.92 4.42
CA ILE A 202 0.97 -13.11 5.18
C ILE A 202 1.01 -14.42 5.96
N LYS A 203 1.48 -15.53 5.34
CA LYS A 203 1.67 -16.82 6.04
C LYS A 203 2.58 -16.68 7.25
N ASN A 204 3.73 -16.04 7.10
CA ASN A 204 4.65 -15.79 8.20
C ASN A 204 4.01 -14.92 9.30
N SER A 205 3.27 -13.88 8.91
CA SER A 205 2.60 -13.00 9.87
C SER A 205 1.48 -13.71 10.63
N LEU A 206 0.74 -14.62 9.99
CA LEU A 206 -0.27 -15.46 10.64
C LEU A 206 0.36 -16.49 11.61
N GLU A 207 1.50 -17.09 11.24
CA GLU A 207 2.20 -18.01 12.14
C GLU A 207 2.76 -17.27 13.37
N ASN A 208 3.31 -16.07 13.20
CA ASN A 208 3.74 -15.22 14.31
C ASN A 208 2.55 -14.90 15.24
N LEU A 209 1.41 -14.47 14.67
CA LEU A 209 0.19 -14.19 15.45
C LEU A 209 -0.31 -15.44 16.20
N LYS A 210 -0.27 -16.62 15.57
CA LYS A 210 -0.64 -17.88 16.20
C LYS A 210 0.24 -18.18 17.42
N ILE A 211 1.54 -17.98 17.30
CA ILE A 211 2.47 -18.19 18.41
C ILE A 211 2.14 -17.25 19.55
N ASP A 212 1.93 -15.96 19.28
CA ASP A 212 1.56 -14.96 20.28
C ASP A 212 0.23 -15.27 20.97
N LEU A 213 -0.77 -15.82 20.26
CA LEU A 213 -2.10 -16.13 20.80
C LEU A 213 -2.12 -17.40 21.64
N TYR A 214 -1.41 -18.45 21.22
CA TYR A 214 -1.59 -19.79 21.80
C TYR A 214 -0.41 -20.26 22.66
N TYR A 215 0.76 -19.65 22.53
CA TYR A 215 1.97 -20.09 23.25
C TYR A 215 2.56 -19.03 24.18
N GLU A 216 1.79 -17.99 24.52
CA GLU A 216 2.19 -16.89 25.42
C GLU A 216 2.72 -17.39 26.79
N ASN A 217 2.23 -18.54 27.29
CA ASN A 217 2.64 -19.15 28.55
C ASN A 217 3.77 -20.17 28.40
N ASP A 218 4.22 -20.46 27.19
CA ASP A 218 5.34 -21.34 26.90
C ASP A 218 6.61 -20.51 26.72
N ASN A 219 7.34 -20.28 27.83
CA ASN A 219 8.51 -19.41 27.83
C ASN A 219 9.59 -19.86 26.85
N GLU A 220 9.88 -21.16 26.75
CA GLU A 220 10.89 -21.69 25.87
C GLU A 220 10.54 -21.46 24.40
N LYS A 221 9.28 -21.73 24.03
CA LYS A 221 8.80 -21.52 22.68
C LYS A 221 8.79 -20.04 22.29
N MET A 222 8.40 -19.15 23.22
CA MET A 222 8.40 -17.71 22.99
C MET A 222 9.83 -17.17 22.87
N ILE A 223 10.78 -17.62 23.70
CA ILE A 223 12.18 -17.24 23.60
C ILE A 223 12.75 -17.61 22.22
N ASN A 224 12.56 -18.86 21.79
CA ASN A 224 13.07 -19.34 20.49
C ASN A 224 12.42 -18.58 19.33
N HIS A 225 11.12 -18.30 19.42
CA HIS A 225 10.40 -17.52 18.43
C HIS A 225 10.95 -16.08 18.30
N ILE A 226 11.07 -15.36 19.41
CA ILE A 226 11.57 -13.99 19.44
C ILE A 226 13.03 -13.92 18.95
N GLN A 227 13.87 -14.88 19.31
CA GLN A 227 15.24 -14.97 18.81
C GLN A 227 15.29 -15.16 17.29
N THR A 228 14.37 -15.97 16.73
CA THR A 228 14.22 -16.14 15.28
C THR A 228 13.81 -14.85 14.58
N LEU A 229 12.90 -14.07 15.20
CA LEU A 229 12.50 -12.77 14.68
C LEU A 229 13.66 -11.77 14.72
N LEU A 230 14.42 -11.73 15.81
CA LEU A 230 15.59 -10.85 15.97
C LEU A 230 16.68 -11.09 14.92
N GLN A 231 16.85 -12.33 14.43
CA GLN A 231 17.81 -12.63 13.36
C GLN A 231 17.43 -12.02 12.01
N LYS A 232 16.14 -11.74 11.81
CA LYS A 232 15.60 -11.24 10.53
C LYS A 232 15.28 -9.75 10.55
N GLU A 233 15.03 -9.20 11.74
CA GLU A 233 14.60 -7.81 11.88
C GLU A 233 15.78 -6.84 11.81
N THR A 234 15.64 -5.78 11.03
CA THR A 234 16.69 -4.76 10.83
C THR A 234 16.26 -3.36 11.27
N ILE A 235 14.97 -3.15 11.44
CA ILE A 235 14.43 -1.83 11.82
C ILE A 235 14.61 -1.65 13.33
N LYS A 236 15.36 -0.64 13.71
CA LYS A 236 15.85 -0.42 15.08
C LYS A 236 14.74 -0.42 16.13
N CYS A 237 13.60 0.26 15.90
CA CYS A 237 12.51 0.27 16.89
C CYS A 237 11.92 -1.12 17.14
N PHE A 238 11.80 -1.95 16.11
CA PHE A 238 11.31 -3.33 16.28
C PHE A 238 12.36 -4.23 16.92
N VAL A 239 13.65 -4.06 16.60
CA VAL A 239 14.73 -4.79 17.28
C VAL A 239 14.71 -4.50 18.78
N ILE A 240 14.54 -3.25 19.18
CA ILE A 240 14.48 -2.88 20.60
C ILE A 240 13.23 -3.43 21.28
N ASP A 241 12.06 -3.40 20.61
CA ASP A 241 10.84 -4.00 21.14
C ASP A 241 10.98 -5.53 21.32
N LEU A 242 11.55 -6.23 20.32
CA LEU A 242 11.83 -7.67 20.43
C LEU A 242 12.82 -7.99 21.56
N LYS A 243 13.86 -7.20 21.75
CA LYS A 243 14.79 -7.38 22.90
C LYS A 243 14.10 -7.20 24.23
N PHE A 244 13.21 -6.22 24.34
CA PHE A 244 12.41 -6.03 25.54
C PHE A 244 11.47 -7.22 25.80
N GLN A 245 10.81 -7.75 24.78
CA GLN A 245 9.98 -8.94 24.90
C GLN A 245 10.82 -10.17 25.30
N LEU A 246 11.98 -10.36 24.67
CA LEU A 246 12.92 -11.43 25.01
C LEU A 246 13.33 -11.36 26.48
N ALA A 247 13.67 -10.16 26.98
CA ALA A 247 14.03 -9.94 28.37
C ALA A 247 12.90 -10.37 29.32
N LYS A 248 11.65 -10.03 29.00
CA LYS A 248 10.47 -10.44 29.80
C LYS A 248 10.29 -11.96 29.86
N TYR A 249 10.49 -12.67 28.75
CA TYR A 249 10.38 -14.13 28.73
C TYR A 249 11.56 -14.82 29.40
N LYS A 250 12.77 -14.27 29.27
CA LYS A 250 13.97 -14.72 30.00
C LYS A 250 13.80 -14.56 31.53
N GLU A 251 13.26 -13.41 31.97
CA GLU A 251 12.91 -13.16 33.37
C GLU A 251 11.90 -14.22 33.89
N LYS A 252 10.82 -14.48 33.14
CA LYS A 252 9.83 -15.51 33.47
C LYS A 252 10.41 -16.92 33.51
N ALA A 253 11.41 -17.21 32.70
CA ALA A 253 12.12 -18.50 32.66
C ALA A 253 13.16 -18.66 33.77
N GLY A 254 13.39 -17.61 34.60
CA GLY A 254 14.40 -17.61 35.65
C GLY A 254 15.84 -17.27 35.17
N GLU A 255 16.01 -16.91 33.90
CA GLU A 255 17.30 -16.53 33.29
C GLU A 255 17.60 -15.06 33.59
N ILE A 256 17.73 -14.73 34.87
CA ILE A 256 17.75 -13.36 35.40
C ILE A 256 18.91 -12.53 34.84
N GLU A 257 20.13 -13.11 34.77
CA GLU A 257 21.32 -12.38 34.28
C GLU A 257 21.19 -12.02 32.78
N GLU A 258 20.61 -12.89 31.97
CA GLU A 258 20.36 -12.62 30.56
C GLU A 258 19.27 -11.57 30.38
N ALA A 259 18.20 -11.68 31.15
CA ALA A 259 17.13 -10.69 31.17
C ALA A 259 17.65 -9.30 31.55
N ARG A 260 18.50 -9.20 32.57
CA ARG A 260 19.14 -7.95 33.01
C ARG A 260 19.95 -7.30 31.89
N LYS A 261 20.80 -8.05 31.22
CA LYS A 261 21.61 -7.54 30.09
C LYS A 261 20.72 -6.98 28.96
N LEU A 262 19.64 -7.70 28.65
CA LEU A 262 18.70 -7.25 27.61
C LEU A 262 17.96 -5.97 28.00
N TYR A 263 17.52 -5.84 29.26
CA TYR A 263 16.90 -4.62 29.77
C TYR A 263 17.88 -3.43 29.72
N GLU A 264 19.16 -3.64 30.11
CA GLU A 264 20.20 -2.62 30.00
C GLU A 264 20.42 -2.15 28.55
N GLU A 265 20.43 -3.10 27.60
CA GLU A 265 20.51 -2.78 26.17
C GLU A 265 19.31 -1.96 25.68
N VAL A 266 18.09 -2.31 26.13
CA VAL A 266 16.86 -1.56 25.82
C VAL A 266 16.96 -0.13 26.35
N ILE A 267 17.39 0.06 27.59
CA ILE A 267 17.57 1.37 28.21
C ILE A 267 18.60 2.20 27.45
N LYS A 268 19.74 1.59 27.12
CA LYS A 268 20.83 2.26 26.43
C LYS A 268 20.45 2.72 25.02
N ASN A 269 19.65 1.92 24.29
CA ASN A 269 19.43 2.09 22.86
C ASN A 269 18.00 2.51 22.51
N GLY A 270 17.03 2.45 23.43
CA GLY A 270 15.60 2.64 23.16
C GLY A 270 15.13 4.08 23.11
N ASN A 271 15.96 5.04 23.51
CA ASN A 271 15.67 6.48 23.52
C ASN A 271 14.32 6.80 24.20
N LYS A 272 13.31 7.26 23.43
CA LYS A 272 11.97 7.68 23.93
C LYS A 272 10.87 6.63 23.76
N LEU A 273 11.22 5.40 23.44
CA LEU A 273 10.24 4.31 23.42
C LEU A 273 9.74 4.04 24.85
N TYR A 274 8.43 3.77 25.00
CA TYR A 274 7.82 3.52 26.32
C TYR A 274 8.48 2.37 27.08
N ILE A 275 8.95 1.35 26.35
CA ILE A 275 9.61 0.18 26.92
C ILE A 275 10.90 0.51 27.67
N VAL A 276 11.50 1.68 27.46
CA VAL A 276 12.68 2.15 28.21
C VAL A 276 12.34 2.37 29.67
N GLU A 277 11.21 3.02 29.96
CA GLU A 277 10.78 3.23 31.33
C GLU A 277 10.35 1.93 32.00
N GLU A 278 9.63 1.07 31.26
CA GLU A 278 9.29 -0.27 31.77
C GLU A 278 10.54 -1.12 32.07
N ALA A 279 11.56 -1.08 31.22
CA ALA A 279 12.83 -1.78 31.46
C ALA A 279 13.56 -1.28 32.71
N LYS A 280 13.57 0.04 32.96
CA LYS A 280 14.12 0.64 34.20
C LYS A 280 13.37 0.13 35.44
N GLU A 281 12.02 0.10 35.37
CA GLU A 281 11.21 -0.41 36.48
C GLU A 281 11.49 -1.88 36.77
N LYS A 282 11.71 -2.68 35.70
CA LYS A 282 12.06 -4.09 35.82
C LYS A 282 13.41 -4.28 36.49
N LEU A 283 14.44 -3.57 36.05
CA LEU A 283 15.78 -3.64 36.66
C LEU A 283 15.78 -3.23 38.13
N ASN A 284 14.98 -2.23 38.50
CA ASN A 284 14.88 -1.80 39.90
C ASN A 284 14.23 -2.84 40.83
N LYS A 285 13.52 -3.82 40.27
CA LYS A 285 12.83 -4.89 40.99
C LYS A 285 13.61 -6.22 41.03
N MET A 286 14.68 -6.33 40.24
CA MET A 286 15.60 -7.46 40.17
C MET A 286 16.75 -7.30 41.20
#